data_52fe30b0dc133df05345da6ccfd57208
#
_entry.id   52fe30b0dc133df05345da6ccfd57208
#
_cell.length_a   1.000
_cell.length_b   1.000
_cell.length_c   1.000
_cell.angle_alpha   90.00
_cell.angle_beta   90.00
_cell.angle_gamma   90.00
#
_symmetry.space_group_name_H-M   'P 1'
#
loop_
_entity.id
_entity.type
_entity.pdbx_description
1 polymer ?
#
loop_
_entity_poly.entity_id
_entity_poly.type
_entity_poly.pdbx_seq_one_letter_code
_entity_poly.pdbx_strand_id
1 'polypeptide(L)'
;VSPADVIPSPWNWRQHPPLQHDAMAGVLSELGWIQQIIVNKRTQRLVDGHLRLALALEQHEPTVPVLYVDLSEAEERLALVTLDPLSALAEANTDHLAALLQEVQSGDSAVQQMLAQLAEQHGVVPSDGGAGLGSVDEVEPEVNRAEELRAKYGVEIGQLWACGEHRILCADSLDMAMIQQVCEGNTPDCIFADPPYGVSIV
;
A
#
# COMPACT_ATOMS: atom_id res chain seq x y z
N VAL A 1 12.11 30.22 -1.51
CA VAL A 1 13.56 30.06 -1.40
C VAL A 1 14.01 29.14 -2.53
N SER A 2 15.20 29.35 -3.12
CA SER A 2 15.74 28.42 -4.08
C SER A 2 16.03 27.08 -3.40
N PRO A 3 15.63 25.92 -4.00
CA PRO A 3 15.91 24.59 -3.43
C PRO A 3 17.41 24.37 -3.19
N ALA A 4 18.27 24.96 -4.04
CA ALA A 4 19.72 24.84 -3.94
C ALA A 4 20.33 25.56 -2.71
N ASP A 5 19.59 26.51 -2.12
CA ASP A 5 20.05 27.25 -0.94
C ASP A 5 19.67 26.54 0.38
N VAL A 6 18.89 25.46 0.30
CA VAL A 6 18.45 24.68 1.48
C VAL A 6 19.45 23.55 1.75
N ILE A 7 19.98 23.50 2.96
CA ILE A 7 20.96 22.49 3.37
C ILE A 7 20.23 21.27 3.93
N PRO A 8 20.31 20.08 3.31
CA PRO A 8 19.76 18.85 3.88
C PRO A 8 20.36 18.54 5.24
N SER A 9 19.57 17.97 6.16
CA SER A 9 20.12 17.56 7.45
C SER A 9 21.02 16.33 7.30
N PRO A 10 22.24 16.33 7.83
CA PRO A 10 23.11 15.15 7.85
C PRO A 10 22.57 14.04 8.76
N TRP A 11 21.59 14.36 9.62
CA TRP A 11 20.93 13.45 10.53
C TRP A 11 19.62 12.89 9.98
N ASN A 12 19.31 13.12 8.68
CA ASN A 12 18.16 12.48 8.06
C ASN A 12 18.38 10.98 7.99
N TRP A 13 17.62 10.24 8.78
CA TRP A 13 17.70 8.78 8.88
C TRP A 13 16.74 8.04 7.96
N ARG A 14 15.85 8.77 7.26
CA ARG A 14 14.81 8.19 6.41
C ARG A 14 15.33 7.88 5.03
N GLN A 15 14.86 6.75 4.52
CA GLN A 15 15.01 6.36 3.11
C GLN A 15 13.62 6.26 2.50
N HIS A 16 13.45 6.84 1.33
CA HIS A 16 12.18 6.88 0.64
C HIS A 16 12.15 5.81 -0.46
N PRO A 17 11.24 4.80 -0.38
CA PRO A 17 11.06 3.83 -1.44
C PRO A 17 10.65 4.51 -2.76
N PRO A 18 10.95 3.89 -3.94
CA PRO A 18 10.56 4.45 -5.23
C PRO A 18 9.08 4.82 -5.33
N LEU A 19 8.18 3.96 -4.87
CA LEU A 19 6.75 4.25 -4.87
C LEU A 19 6.40 5.53 -4.09
N GLN A 20 7.02 5.76 -2.92
CA GLN A 20 6.77 6.97 -2.14
C GLN A 20 7.29 8.21 -2.87
N HIS A 21 8.45 8.09 -3.54
CA HIS A 21 9.02 9.16 -4.35
C HIS A 21 8.08 9.52 -5.51
N ASP A 22 7.64 8.53 -6.27
CA ASP A 22 6.79 8.72 -7.45
C ASP A 22 5.40 9.23 -7.05
N ALA A 23 4.79 8.68 -5.99
CA ALA A 23 3.51 9.16 -5.48
C ALA A 23 3.61 10.60 -4.97
N MET A 24 4.70 10.99 -4.29
CA MET A 24 4.90 12.38 -3.86
C MET A 24 5.06 13.31 -5.06
N ALA A 25 5.75 12.87 -6.12
CA ALA A 25 5.86 13.64 -7.36
C ALA A 25 4.48 13.84 -8.02
N GLY A 26 3.66 12.79 -8.07
CA GLY A 26 2.28 12.85 -8.57
C GLY A 26 1.41 13.83 -7.77
N VAL A 27 1.45 13.74 -6.44
CA VAL A 27 0.72 14.66 -5.55
C VAL A 27 1.16 16.12 -5.76
N LEU A 28 2.47 16.38 -5.86
CA LEU A 28 2.98 17.73 -6.13
C LEU A 28 2.55 18.25 -7.51
N SER A 29 2.47 17.37 -8.51
CA SER A 29 2.01 17.72 -9.86
C SER A 29 0.51 18.04 -9.89
N GLU A 30 -0.32 17.27 -9.18
CA GLU A 30 -1.77 17.44 -9.19
C GLU A 30 -2.27 18.59 -8.28
N LEU A 31 -1.70 18.68 -7.08
CA LEU A 31 -2.18 19.59 -6.03
C LEU A 31 -1.25 20.79 -5.80
N GLY A 32 -0.01 20.72 -6.29
CA GLY A 32 1.02 21.70 -5.97
C GLY A 32 1.55 21.57 -4.54
N TRP A 33 2.16 22.62 -4.05
CA TRP A 33 2.77 22.68 -2.72
C TRP A 33 1.72 22.97 -1.64
N ILE A 34 1.13 21.90 -1.07
CA ILE A 34 0.18 22.01 0.05
C ILE A 34 0.85 22.06 1.43
N GLN A 35 2.10 21.65 1.51
CA GLN A 35 2.89 21.63 2.74
C GLN A 35 4.29 22.22 2.50
N GLN A 36 4.69 23.17 3.35
CA GLN A 36 6.00 23.80 3.31
C GLN A 36 7.08 22.83 3.80
N ILE A 37 8.32 23.02 3.35
CA ILE A 37 9.49 22.42 3.99
C ILE A 37 9.87 23.23 5.22
N ILE A 38 10.40 22.57 6.24
CA ILE A 38 10.75 23.22 7.52
C ILE A 38 12.27 23.36 7.64
N VAL A 39 12.75 24.58 7.80
CA VAL A 39 14.18 24.90 7.92
C VAL A 39 14.47 25.58 9.25
N ASN A 40 15.52 25.14 9.96
CA ASN A 40 15.96 25.78 11.17
C ASN A 40 16.81 27.02 10.85
N LYS A 41 16.41 28.18 11.36
CA LYS A 41 17.12 29.46 11.17
C LYS A 41 18.57 29.43 11.66
N ARG A 42 18.86 28.72 12.76
CA ARG A 42 20.19 28.74 13.40
C ARG A 42 21.19 27.91 12.62
N THR A 43 20.78 26.75 12.14
CA THR A 43 21.65 25.80 11.43
C THR A 43 21.56 25.90 9.92
N GLN A 44 20.51 26.57 9.39
CA GLN A 44 20.13 26.62 7.98
C GLN A 44 19.82 25.22 7.40
N ARG A 45 19.59 24.24 8.27
CA ARG A 45 19.34 22.85 7.87
C ARG A 45 17.85 22.55 7.79
N LEU A 46 17.54 21.65 6.87
CA LEU A 46 16.20 21.10 6.71
C LEU A 46 15.83 20.20 7.90
N VAL A 47 14.67 20.45 8.51
CA VAL A 47 14.12 19.67 9.61
C VAL A 47 13.06 18.70 9.09
N ASP A 48 12.22 19.13 8.15
CA ASP A 48 11.21 18.30 7.49
C ASP A 48 11.05 18.63 6.00
N GLY A 49 10.65 17.63 5.20
CA GLY A 49 10.43 17.76 3.78
C GLY A 49 11.61 17.37 2.90
N HIS A 50 12.48 16.46 3.35
CA HIS A 50 13.66 16.01 2.59
C HIS A 50 13.29 15.45 1.21
N LEU A 51 12.21 14.64 1.11
CA LEU A 51 11.73 14.12 -0.17
C LEU A 51 11.23 15.23 -1.08
N ARG A 52 10.45 16.17 -0.54
CA ARG A 52 9.96 17.33 -1.30
C ARG A 52 11.09 18.21 -1.83
N LEU A 53 12.14 18.41 -1.02
CA LEU A 53 13.34 19.13 -1.47
C LEU A 53 14.08 18.38 -2.59
N ALA A 54 14.23 17.06 -2.45
CA ALA A 54 14.89 16.24 -3.46
C ALA A 54 14.14 16.34 -4.81
N LEU A 55 12.83 16.15 -4.80
CA LEU A 55 11.98 16.31 -5.99
C LEU A 55 12.09 17.70 -6.63
N ALA A 56 12.08 18.75 -5.81
CA ALA A 56 12.22 20.12 -6.32
C ALA A 56 13.57 20.36 -7.01
N LEU A 57 14.63 19.76 -6.50
CA LEU A 57 15.97 19.81 -7.14
C LEU A 57 15.98 19.01 -8.45
N GLU A 58 15.39 17.82 -8.48
CA GLU A 58 15.30 16.98 -9.68
C GLU A 58 14.46 17.64 -10.78
N GLN A 59 13.34 18.26 -10.40
CA GLN A 59 12.42 18.94 -11.32
C GLN A 59 12.87 20.35 -11.68
N HIS A 60 14.03 20.81 -11.15
CA HIS A 60 14.56 22.16 -11.39
C HIS A 60 13.57 23.27 -10.99
N GLU A 61 12.82 23.05 -9.92
CA GLU A 61 11.89 24.05 -9.43
C GLU A 61 12.62 25.34 -9.04
N PRO A 62 12.13 26.51 -9.47
CA PRO A 62 12.82 27.77 -9.19
C PRO A 62 12.77 28.15 -7.70
N THR A 63 11.70 27.77 -7.01
CA THR A 63 11.47 28.09 -5.59
C THR A 63 10.65 27.04 -4.87
N VAL A 64 10.90 26.89 -3.58
CA VAL A 64 10.10 26.06 -2.66
C VAL A 64 9.57 26.89 -1.50
N PRO A 65 8.35 26.60 -1.00
CA PRO A 65 7.81 27.25 0.18
C PRO A 65 8.51 26.74 1.44
N VAL A 66 8.99 27.64 2.28
CA VAL A 66 9.77 27.33 3.49
C VAL A 66 9.13 27.92 4.72
N LEU A 67 8.94 27.08 5.75
CA LEU A 67 8.64 27.52 7.11
C LEU A 67 9.95 27.56 7.91
N TYR A 68 10.29 28.71 8.46
CA TYR A 68 11.46 28.84 9.32
C TYR A 68 11.11 28.65 10.79
N VAL A 69 11.84 27.75 11.45
CA VAL A 69 11.76 27.53 12.90
C VAL A 69 13.06 27.97 13.57
N ASP A 70 13.00 28.25 14.85
CA ASP A 70 14.16 28.70 15.64
C ASP A 70 14.43 27.68 16.75
N LEU A 71 15.23 26.68 16.45
CA LEU A 71 15.53 25.53 17.30
C LEU A 71 17.02 25.50 17.65
N SER A 72 17.33 25.09 18.88
CA SER A 72 18.69 24.65 19.23
C SER A 72 19.01 23.36 18.48
N GLU A 73 20.28 22.98 18.38
CA GLU A 73 20.69 21.73 17.75
C GLU A 73 20.07 20.48 18.41
N ALA A 74 19.86 20.52 19.74
CA ALA A 74 19.22 19.42 20.46
C ALA A 74 17.74 19.28 20.10
N GLU A 75 17.03 20.41 20.01
CA GLU A 75 15.61 20.44 19.58
C GLU A 75 15.46 20.05 18.12
N GLU A 76 16.39 20.46 17.24
CA GLU A 76 16.41 20.04 15.84
C GLU A 76 16.50 18.51 15.69
N ARG A 77 17.42 17.88 16.46
CA ARG A 77 17.55 16.42 16.48
C ARG A 77 16.30 15.74 17.05
N LEU A 78 15.73 16.31 18.12
CA LEU A 78 14.47 15.80 18.68
C LEU A 78 13.34 15.87 17.65
N ALA A 79 13.19 17.00 16.96
CA ALA A 79 12.19 17.15 15.91
C ALA A 79 12.36 16.11 14.79
N LEU A 80 13.59 15.88 14.31
CA LEU A 80 13.90 14.90 13.27
C LEU A 80 13.48 13.46 13.63
N VAL A 81 13.58 13.08 14.91
CA VAL A 81 13.22 11.71 15.34
C VAL A 81 11.78 11.57 15.80
N THR A 82 11.03 12.67 16.00
CA THR A 82 9.69 12.61 16.59
C THR A 82 8.55 12.95 15.62
N LEU A 83 8.78 13.83 14.64
CA LEU A 83 7.69 14.33 13.79
C LEU A 83 6.91 13.21 13.09
N ASP A 84 7.60 12.28 12.42
CA ASP A 84 6.93 11.21 11.70
C ASP A 84 6.46 10.06 12.59
N PRO A 85 7.26 9.55 13.56
CA PRO A 85 6.77 8.55 14.48
C PRO A 85 5.50 8.98 15.21
N LEU A 86 5.39 10.25 15.60
CA LEU A 86 4.17 10.78 16.21
C LEU A 86 2.98 10.76 15.23
N SER A 87 3.21 11.10 13.96
CA SER A 87 2.17 11.02 12.93
C SER A 87 1.74 9.57 12.67
N ALA A 88 2.70 8.63 12.69
CA ALA A 88 2.45 7.21 12.49
C ALA A 88 1.75 6.51 13.67
N LEU A 89 1.71 7.13 14.86
CA LEU A 89 0.95 6.61 16.02
C LEU A 89 -0.56 6.87 15.92
N ALA A 90 -1.01 7.69 14.97
CA ALA A 90 -2.43 7.93 14.77
C ALA A 90 -3.10 6.67 14.21
N GLU A 91 -4.18 6.25 14.84
CA GLU A 91 -5.01 5.14 14.36
C GLU A 91 -5.97 5.63 13.27
N ALA A 92 -6.15 4.83 12.24
CA ALA A 92 -7.09 5.16 11.17
C ALA A 92 -8.53 4.85 11.59
N ASN A 93 -9.44 5.80 11.33
CA ASN A 93 -10.86 5.51 11.31
C ASN A 93 -11.19 4.91 9.94
N THR A 94 -11.41 3.61 9.90
CA THR A 94 -11.60 2.83 8.66
C THR A 94 -12.84 3.26 7.88
N ASP A 95 -13.93 3.64 8.55
CA ASP A 95 -15.16 4.10 7.88
C ASP A 95 -14.94 5.44 7.16
N HIS A 96 -14.26 6.38 7.83
CA HIS A 96 -13.93 7.66 7.22
C HIS A 96 -12.90 7.50 6.09
N LEU A 97 -11.92 6.63 6.27
CA LEU A 97 -10.94 6.33 5.23
C LEU A 97 -11.61 5.72 3.99
N ALA A 98 -12.53 4.76 4.19
CA ALA A 98 -13.30 4.15 3.12
C ALA A 98 -14.10 5.20 2.34
N ALA A 99 -14.81 6.09 3.04
CA ALA A 99 -15.57 7.17 2.40
C ALA A 99 -14.67 8.11 1.58
N LEU A 100 -13.51 8.50 2.13
CA LEU A 100 -12.55 9.35 1.42
C LEU A 100 -11.99 8.67 0.17
N LEU A 101 -11.62 7.39 0.26
CA LEU A 101 -11.06 6.63 -0.86
C LEU A 101 -12.08 6.43 -2.01
N GLN A 102 -13.38 6.46 -1.72
CA GLN A 102 -14.43 6.43 -2.75
C GLN A 102 -14.56 7.75 -3.51
N GLU A 103 -14.28 8.87 -2.86
CA GLU A 103 -14.42 10.21 -3.46
C GLU A 103 -13.13 10.68 -4.15
N VAL A 104 -11.97 10.19 -3.72
CA VAL A 104 -10.67 10.62 -4.23
C VAL A 104 -10.35 9.92 -5.55
N GLN A 105 -9.99 10.73 -6.55
CA GLN A 105 -9.49 10.26 -7.84
C GLN A 105 -8.17 10.97 -8.13
N SER A 106 -7.19 10.22 -8.63
CA SER A 106 -5.91 10.74 -9.11
C SER A 106 -5.66 10.24 -10.53
N GLY A 107 -5.11 11.09 -11.38
CA GLY A 107 -4.64 10.72 -12.72
C GLY A 107 -3.28 10.03 -12.70
N ASP A 108 -2.54 10.16 -11.60
CA ASP A 108 -1.20 9.62 -11.46
C ASP A 108 -1.21 8.16 -10.97
N SER A 109 -0.50 7.29 -11.69
CA SER A 109 -0.48 5.84 -11.41
C SER A 109 0.21 5.49 -10.08
N ALA A 110 1.22 6.24 -9.66
CA ALA A 110 1.92 5.99 -8.41
C ALA A 110 1.07 6.43 -7.21
N VAL A 111 0.31 7.53 -7.35
CA VAL A 111 -0.67 7.97 -6.36
C VAL A 111 -1.78 6.93 -6.24
N GLN A 112 -2.31 6.42 -7.36
CA GLN A 112 -3.32 5.35 -7.34
C GLN A 112 -2.81 4.10 -6.62
N GLN A 113 -1.57 3.68 -6.92
CA GLN A 113 -0.95 2.52 -6.26
C GLN A 113 -0.75 2.75 -4.77
N MET A 114 -0.33 3.95 -4.36
CA MET A 114 -0.21 4.32 -2.94
C MET A 114 -1.56 4.27 -2.23
N LEU A 115 -2.63 4.81 -2.85
CA LEU A 115 -3.99 4.75 -2.29
C LEU A 115 -4.50 3.32 -2.17
N ALA A 116 -4.22 2.46 -3.14
CA ALA A 116 -4.56 1.04 -3.08
C ALA A 116 -3.83 0.32 -1.93
N GLN A 117 -2.53 0.57 -1.74
CA GLN A 117 -1.78 0.03 -0.61
C GLN A 117 -2.31 0.54 0.74
N LEU A 118 -2.71 1.82 0.81
CA LEU A 118 -3.32 2.39 2.03
C LEU A 118 -4.64 1.69 2.36
N ALA A 119 -5.48 1.44 1.35
CA ALA A 119 -6.72 0.68 1.50
C ALA A 119 -6.46 -0.73 2.04
N GLU A 120 -5.51 -1.45 1.43
CA GLU A 120 -5.12 -2.79 1.82
C GLU A 120 -4.58 -2.85 3.26
N GLN A 121 -3.68 -1.92 3.63
CA GLN A 121 -3.10 -1.85 4.97
C GLN A 121 -4.14 -1.66 6.08
N HIS A 122 -5.24 -0.98 5.77
CA HIS A 122 -6.31 -0.70 6.74
C HIS A 122 -7.55 -1.58 6.54
N GLY A 123 -7.49 -2.60 5.67
CA GLY A 123 -8.62 -3.48 5.40
C GLY A 123 -9.82 -2.76 4.79
N VAL A 124 -9.59 -1.62 4.12
CA VAL A 124 -10.63 -0.87 3.43
C VAL A 124 -10.72 -1.35 2.01
N VAL A 125 -11.88 -1.92 1.65
CA VAL A 125 -12.14 -2.33 0.27
C VAL A 125 -12.76 -1.14 -0.47
N PRO A 126 -12.14 -0.64 -1.56
CA PRO A 126 -12.77 0.37 -2.39
C PRO A 126 -14.03 -0.23 -3.03
N SER A 127 -15.21 0.28 -2.70
CA SER A 127 -16.43 -0.10 -3.41
C SER A 127 -16.42 0.53 -4.80
N ASP A 128 -16.20 -0.30 -5.75
CA ASP A 128 -16.44 -0.29 -7.20
C ASP A 128 -16.54 1.06 -7.91
N GLY A 129 -15.51 1.35 -8.71
CA GLY A 129 -15.48 2.49 -9.65
C GLY A 129 -14.20 2.60 -10.45
N GLY A 130 -13.51 1.51 -10.81
CA GLY A 130 -12.32 1.60 -11.71
C GLY A 130 -11.51 0.32 -11.75
N ALA A 131 -11.56 -0.32 -12.86
CA ALA A 131 -10.82 -1.46 -13.38
C ALA A 131 -9.63 -1.98 -12.54
N GLY A 132 -9.81 -3.15 -11.92
CA GLY A 132 -8.76 -4.15 -11.82
C GLY A 132 -7.99 -4.22 -10.51
N LEU A 133 -8.54 -4.89 -9.58
CA LEU A 133 -8.04 -6.02 -8.81
C LEU A 133 -9.21 -6.38 -7.87
N GLY A 134 -9.78 -7.56 -8.04
CA GLY A 134 -11.00 -7.96 -7.36
C GLY A 134 -10.92 -7.74 -5.85
N SER A 135 -11.91 -7.03 -5.32
CA SER A 135 -12.19 -6.98 -3.91
C SER A 135 -12.32 -8.41 -3.39
N VAL A 136 -11.46 -8.79 -2.47
CA VAL A 136 -11.82 -9.90 -1.59
C VAL A 136 -12.80 -9.28 -0.59
N ASP A 137 -14.08 -9.27 -0.94
CA ASP A 137 -15.12 -9.20 0.06
C ASP A 137 -14.79 -10.31 1.07
N GLU A 138 -14.67 -9.98 2.35
CA GLU A 138 -15.03 -10.94 3.39
C GLU A 138 -16.53 -11.19 3.21
N VAL A 139 -16.84 -11.93 2.16
CA VAL A 139 -18.15 -12.51 1.98
C VAL A 139 -18.25 -13.52 3.11
N GLU A 140 -19.13 -13.28 4.09
CA GLU A 140 -19.69 -14.40 4.83
C GLU A 140 -19.93 -15.49 3.79
N PRO A 141 -19.49 -16.74 4.01
CA PRO A 141 -19.56 -17.76 2.98
C PRO A 141 -21.04 -17.87 2.55
N GLU A 142 -21.35 -17.29 1.40
CA GLU A 142 -22.67 -17.42 0.77
C GLU A 142 -22.78 -18.88 0.31
N VAL A 143 -23.07 -19.75 1.24
CA VAL A 143 -23.21 -21.19 1.00
C VAL A 143 -24.18 -21.42 -0.17
N ASN A 144 -25.23 -20.61 -0.26
CA ASN A 144 -26.20 -20.65 -1.34
C ASN A 144 -25.59 -20.29 -2.70
N ARG A 145 -24.69 -19.30 -2.76
CA ARG A 145 -24.04 -18.89 -4.01
C ARG A 145 -22.99 -19.90 -4.48
N ALA A 146 -22.32 -20.58 -3.55
CA ALA A 146 -21.40 -21.67 -3.89
C ALA A 146 -22.15 -22.84 -4.56
N GLU A 147 -23.36 -23.21 -4.05
CA GLU A 147 -24.19 -24.23 -4.65
C GLU A 147 -24.74 -23.83 -6.03
N GLU A 148 -25.16 -22.57 -6.19
CA GLU A 148 -25.60 -22.03 -7.49
C GLU A 148 -24.47 -22.05 -8.52
N LEU A 149 -23.26 -21.61 -8.14
CA LEU A 149 -22.09 -21.62 -9.02
C LEU A 149 -21.65 -23.05 -9.36
N ARG A 150 -21.68 -23.95 -8.37
CA ARG A 150 -21.43 -25.38 -8.59
C ARG A 150 -22.41 -25.99 -9.61
N ALA A 151 -23.70 -25.71 -9.46
CA ALA A 151 -24.69 -26.16 -10.39
C ALA A 151 -24.55 -25.54 -11.79
N LYS A 152 -24.27 -24.23 -11.85
CA LYS A 152 -24.10 -23.48 -13.09
C LYS A 152 -22.90 -23.95 -13.92
N TYR A 153 -21.79 -24.23 -13.27
CA TYR A 153 -20.54 -24.63 -13.95
C TYR A 153 -20.25 -26.13 -13.91
N GLY A 154 -21.15 -26.92 -13.31
CA GLY A 154 -21.00 -28.37 -13.23
C GLY A 154 -19.75 -28.83 -12.49
N VAL A 155 -19.39 -28.13 -11.40
CA VAL A 155 -18.19 -28.42 -10.62
C VAL A 155 -18.41 -29.67 -9.77
N GLU A 156 -17.55 -30.69 -9.93
CA GLU A 156 -17.59 -31.94 -9.19
C GLU A 156 -16.25 -32.19 -8.49
N ILE A 157 -16.28 -32.93 -7.37
CA ILE A 157 -15.08 -33.36 -6.67
C ILE A 157 -14.23 -34.27 -7.59
N GLY A 158 -12.92 -34.01 -7.65
CA GLY A 158 -11.98 -34.73 -8.51
C GLY A 158 -11.75 -34.08 -9.88
N GLN A 159 -12.47 -32.99 -10.20
CA GLN A 159 -12.23 -32.25 -11.43
C GLN A 159 -10.94 -31.43 -11.36
N LEU A 160 -10.11 -31.58 -12.37
CA LEU A 160 -8.87 -30.85 -12.58
C LEU A 160 -9.01 -29.91 -13.78
N TRP A 161 -8.73 -28.62 -13.57
CA TRP A 161 -8.71 -27.60 -14.62
C TRP A 161 -7.29 -27.12 -14.89
N ALA A 162 -6.98 -26.91 -16.17
CA ALA A 162 -5.76 -26.24 -16.61
C ALA A 162 -6.05 -24.76 -16.89
N CYS A 163 -5.27 -23.89 -16.23
CA CYS A 163 -5.34 -22.43 -16.39
C CYS A 163 -3.97 -21.92 -16.87
N GLY A 164 -3.70 -22.04 -18.16
CA GLY A 164 -2.36 -21.81 -18.71
C GLY A 164 -1.38 -22.87 -18.18
N GLU A 165 -0.34 -22.42 -17.49
CA GLU A 165 0.66 -23.30 -16.85
C GLU A 165 0.23 -23.75 -15.43
N HIS A 166 -0.88 -23.21 -14.91
CA HIS A 166 -1.37 -23.52 -13.57
C HIS A 166 -2.48 -24.56 -13.61
N ARG A 167 -2.69 -25.22 -12.47
CA ARG A 167 -3.73 -26.22 -12.29
C ARG A 167 -4.56 -25.93 -11.06
N ILE A 168 -5.86 -26.19 -11.17
CA ILE A 168 -6.80 -26.06 -10.07
C ILE A 168 -7.54 -27.38 -9.95
N LEU A 169 -7.54 -27.97 -8.77
CA LEU A 169 -8.25 -29.21 -8.46
C LEU A 169 -9.29 -28.97 -7.38
N CYS A 170 -10.53 -29.39 -7.64
CA CYS A 170 -11.58 -29.40 -6.63
C CYS A 170 -11.53 -30.76 -5.90
N ALA A 171 -10.94 -30.81 -4.71
CA ALA A 171 -10.75 -32.06 -3.97
C ALA A 171 -10.55 -31.82 -2.48
N ASP A 172 -10.58 -32.92 -1.70
CA ASP A 172 -10.14 -32.88 -0.30
C ASP A 172 -8.60 -32.75 -0.26
N SER A 173 -8.09 -31.72 0.38
CA SER A 173 -6.66 -31.47 0.54
C SER A 173 -5.96 -32.48 1.45
N LEU A 174 -6.70 -33.32 2.17
CA LEU A 174 -6.17 -34.41 2.98
C LEU A 174 -6.02 -35.72 2.17
N ASP A 175 -6.58 -35.78 0.97
CA ASP A 175 -6.44 -36.93 0.09
C ASP A 175 -5.13 -36.86 -0.71
N MET A 176 -4.17 -37.69 -0.33
CA MET A 176 -2.85 -37.76 -0.96
C MET A 176 -2.93 -38.09 -2.46
N ALA A 177 -3.90 -38.89 -2.91
CA ALA A 177 -4.07 -39.22 -4.32
C ALA A 177 -4.45 -37.98 -5.14
N MET A 178 -5.29 -37.10 -4.58
CA MET A 178 -5.68 -35.84 -5.19
C MET A 178 -4.51 -34.86 -5.26
N ILE A 179 -3.69 -34.79 -4.21
CA ILE A 179 -2.46 -33.96 -4.20
C ILE A 179 -1.49 -34.46 -5.29
N GLN A 180 -1.29 -35.77 -5.40
CA GLN A 180 -0.45 -36.34 -6.45
C GLN A 180 -0.99 -36.05 -7.86
N GLN A 181 -2.30 -36.03 -8.02
CA GLN A 181 -2.95 -35.71 -9.29
C GLN A 181 -2.68 -34.26 -9.73
N VAL A 182 -2.83 -33.29 -8.85
CA VAL A 182 -2.58 -31.87 -9.18
C VAL A 182 -1.11 -31.62 -9.46
N CYS A 183 -0.19 -32.34 -8.78
CA CYS A 183 1.25 -32.24 -8.98
C CYS A 183 1.76 -33.00 -10.22
N GLU A 184 0.95 -33.88 -10.83
CA GLU A 184 1.36 -34.74 -11.97
C GLU A 184 2.70 -35.49 -11.76
N GLY A 185 2.95 -35.93 -10.55
CA GLY A 185 4.17 -36.61 -10.20
C GLY A 185 5.40 -35.72 -9.97
N ASN A 186 5.23 -34.40 -10.06
CA ASN A 186 6.26 -33.45 -9.66
C ASN A 186 6.25 -33.24 -8.14
N THR A 187 7.43 -32.97 -7.58
CA THR A 187 7.55 -32.59 -6.17
C THR A 187 7.52 -31.05 -6.08
N PRO A 188 6.55 -30.45 -5.35
CA PRO A 188 6.52 -29.01 -5.19
C PRO A 188 7.70 -28.53 -4.32
N ASP A 189 8.32 -27.43 -4.68
CA ASP A 189 9.40 -26.81 -3.91
C ASP A 189 8.88 -26.07 -2.67
N CYS A 190 7.59 -25.68 -2.68
CA CYS A 190 6.94 -24.98 -1.58
C CYS A 190 5.46 -25.35 -1.53
N ILE A 191 4.91 -25.44 -0.31
CA ILE A 191 3.47 -25.61 -0.07
C ILE A 191 3.01 -24.43 0.77
N PHE A 192 1.97 -23.72 0.27
CA PHE A 192 1.26 -22.71 1.02
C PHE A 192 -0.12 -23.27 1.37
N ALA A 193 -0.46 -23.36 2.66
CA ALA A 193 -1.71 -23.91 3.13
C ALA A 193 -2.40 -22.93 4.08
N ASP A 194 -3.70 -22.74 3.87
CA ASP A 194 -4.59 -21.97 4.74
C ASP A 194 -5.64 -22.93 5.34
N PRO A 195 -5.32 -23.63 6.44
CA PRO A 195 -6.26 -24.55 7.05
C PRO A 195 -7.34 -23.79 7.82
N PRO A 196 -8.59 -24.29 7.84
CA PRO A 196 -9.67 -23.68 8.60
C PRO A 196 -9.38 -23.77 10.11
N TYR A 197 -9.13 -22.63 10.76
CA TYR A 197 -8.85 -22.55 12.18
C TYR A 197 -10.16 -22.51 12.99
N GLY A 198 -10.34 -23.48 13.91
CA GLY A 198 -11.37 -23.45 14.94
C GLY A 198 -12.81 -23.67 14.47
N VAL A 199 -13.05 -24.12 13.25
CA VAL A 199 -14.37 -24.53 12.76
C VAL A 199 -14.45 -26.06 12.69
N SER A 200 -15.49 -26.64 13.29
CA SER A 200 -15.82 -28.04 13.08
C SER A 200 -16.41 -28.18 11.68
N ILE A 201 -15.64 -28.75 10.74
CA ILE A 201 -16.19 -29.12 9.44
C ILE A 201 -16.96 -30.42 9.65
N VAL A 202 -18.30 -30.35 9.57
CA VAL A 202 -19.22 -31.51 9.61
C VAL A 202 -19.48 -31.97 8.20
#